data_353464d13d50be4d611624ab129ff106
#
_entry.id   353464d13d50be4d611624ab129ff106
#
_cell.length_a   1.000
_cell.length_b   1.000
_cell.length_c   1.000
_cell.angle_alpha   90.00
_cell.angle_beta   90.00
_cell.angle_gamma   90.00
#
_symmetry.space_group_name_H-M   'P 1'
#
loop_
_entity.id
_entity.type
_entity.pdbx_description
1 polymer ?
#
loop_
_entity_poly.entity_id
_entity_poly.type
_entity_poly.pdbx_seq_one_letter_code
_entity_poly.pdbx_strand_id
1 'polypeptide(L)'
;MKRISIISLLCLITALTASAQLKLNFGSDSPIRKLQIAEMAVTNLYVDSVDEQKLVEDAIVGMLQKLDPHSSYSTAKETKALTESLQGSFDGIGVQFNMVDDTLMVIQPVLKGPSEKVGILAGDRIVTVNDTAIAGVKMAKEEIMKRLRGKKGTKVKLGVIRRGIDEPLSFLVTRDRIPVTTVDA
;
A
#
# COMPACT_ATOMS: atom_id res chain seq x y z
N MET A 1 55.42 -6.13 -25.99
CA MET A 1 54.36 -5.46 -25.25
C MET A 1 52.93 -5.97 -25.61
N LYS A 2 52.65 -6.40 -26.82
CA LYS A 2 51.29 -6.87 -27.23
C LYS A 2 50.84 -8.23 -26.62
N ARG A 3 51.78 -9.12 -26.23
CA ARG A 3 51.44 -10.44 -25.67
C ARG A 3 51.00 -10.40 -24.21
N ILE A 4 51.48 -9.44 -23.42
CA ILE A 4 51.08 -9.26 -22.03
C ILE A 4 49.66 -8.72 -21.92
N SER A 5 49.23 -7.89 -22.87
CA SER A 5 47.89 -7.34 -22.92
C SER A 5 46.77 -8.38 -23.16
N ILE A 6 47.08 -9.42 -23.96
CA ILE A 6 46.13 -10.50 -24.27
C ILE A 6 45.93 -11.43 -23.07
N ILE A 7 46.97 -11.76 -22.34
CA ILE A 7 46.90 -12.59 -21.13
C ILE A 7 46.15 -11.86 -20.02
N SER A 8 46.38 -10.55 -19.85
CA SER A 8 45.66 -9.72 -18.90
C SER A 8 44.19 -9.62 -19.24
N LEU A 9 43.83 -9.51 -20.53
CA LEU A 9 42.43 -9.48 -20.98
C LEU A 9 41.74 -10.84 -20.78
N LEU A 10 42.48 -11.97 -21.00
CA LEU A 10 41.94 -13.32 -20.80
C LEU A 10 41.68 -13.59 -19.31
N CYS A 11 42.54 -13.15 -18.40
CA CYS A 11 42.33 -13.26 -16.95
C CYS A 11 41.17 -12.37 -16.46
N LEU A 12 40.92 -11.22 -17.09
CA LEU A 12 39.79 -10.36 -16.74
C LEU A 12 38.45 -10.98 -17.14
N ILE A 13 38.40 -11.68 -18.27
CA ILE A 13 37.19 -12.35 -18.76
C ILE A 13 36.86 -13.57 -17.88
N THR A 14 37.85 -14.29 -17.38
CA THR A 14 37.61 -15.43 -16.48
C THR A 14 37.20 -15.01 -15.07
N ALA A 15 37.56 -13.81 -14.61
CA ALA A 15 37.15 -13.27 -13.33
C ALA A 15 35.66 -12.79 -13.33
N LEU A 16 35.10 -12.40 -14.49
CA LEU A 16 33.68 -11.99 -14.60
C LEU A 16 32.72 -13.19 -14.63
N THR A 17 33.18 -14.41 -14.81
CA THR A 17 32.31 -15.61 -14.80
C THR A 17 32.18 -16.27 -13.43
N ALA A 18 32.85 -15.76 -12.42
CA ALA A 18 32.65 -16.15 -11.02
C ALA A 18 31.43 -15.45 -10.40
N SER A 19 30.35 -15.29 -11.16
CA SER A 19 29.05 -15.00 -10.60
C SER A 19 28.69 -16.16 -9.71
N ALA A 20 28.48 -15.89 -8.43
CA ALA A 20 27.95 -16.86 -7.49
C ALA A 20 26.68 -17.46 -8.06
N GLN A 21 26.80 -18.61 -8.71
CA GLN A 21 25.66 -19.40 -9.11
C GLN A 21 25.03 -19.89 -7.81
N LEU A 22 24.02 -19.15 -7.37
CA LEU A 22 23.04 -19.69 -6.45
C LEU A 22 22.51 -20.94 -7.17
N LYS A 23 23.04 -22.11 -6.84
CA LYS A 23 22.58 -23.39 -7.39
C LYS A 23 21.17 -23.63 -6.84
N LEU A 24 20.18 -22.97 -7.41
CA LEU A 24 18.80 -23.40 -7.31
C LEU A 24 18.72 -24.74 -8.05
N ASN A 25 18.77 -25.80 -7.27
CA ASN A 25 18.76 -27.18 -7.81
C ASN A 25 17.33 -27.50 -8.27
N PHE A 26 16.96 -27.04 -9.46
CA PHE A 26 15.69 -27.34 -10.13
C PHE A 26 15.69 -28.73 -10.78
N GLY A 27 16.27 -29.74 -10.10
CA GLY A 27 16.15 -31.12 -10.53
C GLY A 27 14.67 -31.53 -10.65
N SER A 28 14.40 -32.50 -11.55
CA SER A 28 13.03 -32.97 -11.83
C SER A 28 12.23 -33.40 -10.58
N ASP A 29 12.90 -33.72 -9.47
CA ASP A 29 12.32 -34.15 -8.20
C ASP A 29 12.42 -33.12 -7.07
N SER A 30 12.71 -31.86 -7.39
CA SER A 30 12.77 -30.81 -6.38
C SER A 30 11.40 -30.59 -5.73
N PRO A 31 11.30 -30.55 -4.38
CA PRO A 31 10.05 -30.23 -3.68
C PRO A 31 9.41 -28.92 -4.12
N ILE A 32 10.23 -27.91 -4.46
CA ILE A 32 9.73 -26.62 -4.94
C ILE A 32 9.02 -26.75 -6.30
N ARG A 33 9.49 -27.66 -7.17
CA ARG A 33 8.85 -27.91 -8.45
C ARG A 33 7.47 -28.56 -8.28
N LYS A 34 7.28 -29.41 -7.28
CA LYS A 34 5.96 -29.97 -6.96
C LYS A 34 4.98 -28.88 -6.55
N LEU A 35 5.44 -27.89 -5.76
CA LEU A 35 4.61 -26.74 -5.37
C LEU A 35 4.25 -25.89 -6.58
N GLN A 36 5.20 -25.61 -7.47
CA GLN A 36 4.95 -24.85 -8.70
C GLN A 36 3.98 -25.58 -9.64
N ILE A 37 4.11 -26.90 -9.79
CA ILE A 37 3.18 -27.70 -10.61
C ILE A 37 1.78 -27.69 -9.97
N ALA A 38 1.67 -27.82 -8.67
CA ALA A 38 0.39 -27.78 -7.97
C ALA A 38 -0.30 -26.41 -8.13
N GLU A 39 0.43 -25.32 -7.96
CA GLU A 39 -0.05 -23.95 -8.18
C GLU A 39 -0.54 -23.77 -9.62
N MET A 40 0.29 -24.15 -10.61
CA MET A 40 -0.05 -24.07 -12.03
C MET A 40 -1.28 -24.92 -12.37
N ALA A 41 -1.41 -26.12 -11.79
CA ALA A 41 -2.55 -27.00 -12.02
C ALA A 41 -3.85 -26.38 -11.45
N VAL A 42 -3.80 -25.80 -10.25
CA VAL A 42 -4.97 -25.14 -9.67
C VAL A 42 -5.35 -23.91 -10.48
N THR A 43 -4.39 -23.05 -10.84
CA THR A 43 -4.66 -21.82 -11.58
C THR A 43 -5.22 -22.06 -12.97
N ASN A 44 -4.76 -23.13 -13.67
CA ASN A 44 -5.12 -23.36 -15.07
C ASN A 44 -6.17 -24.47 -15.31
N LEU A 45 -6.36 -25.40 -14.39
CA LEU A 45 -7.20 -26.58 -14.60
C LEU A 45 -8.40 -26.64 -13.64
N TYR A 46 -8.47 -25.71 -12.64
CA TYR A 46 -9.63 -25.68 -11.75
C TYR A 46 -10.87 -25.16 -12.50
N VAL A 47 -12.05 -25.61 -12.09
CA VAL A 47 -13.32 -25.31 -12.79
C VAL A 47 -13.71 -23.83 -12.70
N ASP A 48 -13.40 -23.19 -11.56
CA ASP A 48 -13.67 -21.78 -11.34
C ASP A 48 -12.38 -20.93 -11.48
N SER A 49 -12.53 -19.64 -11.78
CA SER A 49 -11.40 -18.72 -11.84
C SER A 49 -10.77 -18.55 -10.45
N VAL A 50 -9.47 -18.75 -10.36
CA VAL A 50 -8.69 -18.64 -9.12
C VAL A 50 -7.83 -17.37 -9.17
N ASP A 51 -7.84 -16.60 -8.09
CA ASP A 51 -6.89 -15.51 -7.88
C ASP A 51 -5.53 -16.11 -7.49
N GLU A 52 -4.58 -16.08 -8.43
CA GLU A 52 -3.24 -16.64 -8.27
C GLU A 52 -2.50 -16.02 -7.07
N GLN A 53 -2.59 -14.71 -6.88
CA GLN A 53 -1.93 -14.03 -5.77
C GLN A 53 -2.46 -14.54 -4.43
N LYS A 54 -3.78 -14.61 -4.31
CA LYS A 54 -4.42 -15.11 -3.09
C LYS A 54 -4.10 -16.58 -2.84
N LEU A 55 -4.09 -17.41 -3.89
CA LEU A 55 -3.72 -18.83 -3.79
C LEU A 55 -2.31 -19.01 -3.23
N VAL A 56 -1.34 -18.22 -3.72
CA VAL A 56 0.05 -18.26 -3.25
C VAL A 56 0.15 -17.78 -1.80
N GLU A 57 -0.56 -16.70 -1.44
CA GLU A 57 -0.60 -16.19 -0.06
C GLU A 57 -1.20 -17.24 0.90
N ASP A 58 -2.30 -17.87 0.53
CA ASP A 58 -2.94 -18.94 1.32
C ASP A 58 -2.02 -20.17 1.47
N ALA A 59 -1.27 -20.52 0.43
CA ALA A 59 -0.28 -21.60 0.49
C ALA A 59 0.86 -21.27 1.46
N ILE A 60 1.38 -20.04 1.45
CA ILE A 60 2.41 -19.57 2.39
C ILE A 60 1.88 -19.65 3.83
N VAL A 61 0.66 -19.15 4.07
CA VAL A 61 0.01 -19.23 5.39
C VAL A 61 -0.11 -20.69 5.85
N GLY A 62 -0.58 -21.59 4.96
CA GLY A 62 -0.70 -23.01 5.25
C GLY A 62 0.64 -23.69 5.60
N MET A 63 1.73 -23.30 4.95
CA MET A 63 3.07 -23.78 5.28
C MET A 63 3.53 -23.29 6.67
N LEU A 64 3.34 -21.99 6.95
CA LEU A 64 3.77 -21.38 8.21
C LEU A 64 3.01 -21.95 9.42
N GLN A 65 1.71 -22.24 9.28
CA GLN A 65 0.89 -22.87 10.33
C GLN A 65 1.43 -24.24 10.78
N LYS A 66 2.27 -24.90 9.98
CA LYS A 66 2.91 -26.18 10.33
C LYS A 66 4.23 -26.03 11.05
N LEU A 67 4.75 -24.82 11.16
CA LEU A 67 6.05 -24.56 11.82
C LEU A 67 5.82 -24.30 13.32
N ASP A 68 5.40 -23.11 13.68
CA ASP A 68 5.18 -22.70 15.07
C ASP A 68 4.08 -21.62 15.16
N PRO A 69 3.50 -21.38 16.37
CA PRO A 69 2.43 -20.39 16.53
C PRO A 69 2.86 -18.94 16.30
N HIS A 70 4.17 -18.64 16.25
CA HIS A 70 4.70 -17.29 16.08
C HIS A 70 5.04 -16.97 14.63
N SER A 71 5.08 -17.99 13.77
CA SER A 71 5.32 -17.83 12.33
C SER A 71 4.04 -17.34 11.65
N SER A 72 4.04 -16.11 11.18
CA SER A 72 2.91 -15.49 10.47
C SER A 72 3.36 -14.83 9.18
N TYR A 73 2.48 -14.84 8.19
CA TYR A 73 2.65 -14.11 6.95
C TYR A 73 1.93 -12.77 7.05
N SER A 74 2.59 -11.71 6.62
CA SER A 74 1.97 -10.40 6.48
C SER A 74 2.17 -9.90 5.06
N THR A 75 1.11 -9.47 4.43
CA THR A 75 1.17 -8.83 3.12
C THR A 75 1.94 -7.51 3.17
N ALA A 76 2.46 -7.05 2.03
CA ALA A 76 3.11 -5.74 1.96
C ALA A 76 2.21 -4.60 2.46
N LYS A 77 0.90 -4.70 2.25
CA LYS A 77 -0.11 -3.73 2.73
C LYS A 77 -0.22 -3.74 4.25
N GLU A 78 -0.29 -4.92 4.87
CA GLU A 78 -0.37 -5.07 6.33
C GLU A 78 0.93 -4.65 7.00
N THR A 79 2.07 -5.06 6.46
CA THR A 79 3.40 -4.63 6.94
C THR A 79 3.54 -3.12 6.90
N LYS A 80 3.08 -2.47 5.82
CA LYS A 80 3.08 -1.01 5.71
C LYS A 80 2.17 -0.37 6.76
N ALA A 81 0.95 -0.88 6.95
CA ALA A 81 0.01 -0.37 7.95
C ALA A 81 0.57 -0.52 9.38
N LEU A 82 1.20 -1.66 9.68
CA LEU A 82 1.87 -1.89 10.96
C LEU A 82 3.03 -0.92 11.16
N THR A 83 3.87 -0.72 10.14
CA THR A 83 5.00 0.20 10.19
C THR A 83 4.55 1.64 10.37
N GLU A 84 3.50 2.08 9.67
CA GLU A 84 2.90 3.41 9.85
C GLU A 84 2.38 3.59 11.29
N SER A 85 1.73 2.57 11.85
CA SER A 85 1.26 2.59 13.24
C SER A 85 2.41 2.70 14.24
N LEU A 86 3.49 1.94 14.05
CA LEU A 86 4.69 1.97 14.91
C LEU A 86 5.48 3.27 14.78
N GLN A 87 5.50 3.88 13.59
CA GLN A 87 6.16 5.17 13.36
C GLN A 87 5.35 6.35 13.90
N GLY A 88 4.12 6.12 14.37
CA GLY A 88 3.24 7.17 14.89
C GLY A 88 2.92 8.28 13.88
N SER A 89 2.94 7.96 12.57
CA SER A 89 2.63 8.91 11.51
C SER A 89 2.15 8.21 10.24
N PHE A 90 1.32 8.89 9.47
CA PHE A 90 0.88 8.44 8.15
C PHE A 90 0.82 9.60 7.16
N ASP A 91 0.90 9.31 5.87
CA ASP A 91 0.82 10.34 4.83
C ASP A 91 -0.64 10.52 4.35
N GLY A 92 -1.13 11.77 4.36
CA GLY A 92 -2.50 12.08 3.96
C GLY A 92 -2.88 13.55 4.09
N ILE A 93 -4.19 13.82 4.14
CA ILE A 93 -4.74 15.18 4.23
C ILE A 93 -4.83 15.73 5.66
N GLY A 94 -4.75 14.88 6.69
CA GLY A 94 -4.79 15.30 8.10
C GLY A 94 -6.17 15.77 8.55
N VAL A 95 -7.17 14.87 8.52
CA VAL A 95 -8.50 15.09 9.09
C VAL A 95 -8.90 13.90 9.95
N GLN A 96 -9.57 14.16 11.06
CA GLN A 96 -10.38 13.19 11.79
C GLN A 96 -11.81 13.29 11.25
N PHE A 97 -12.43 12.15 10.96
CA PHE A 97 -13.76 12.12 10.35
C PHE A 97 -14.61 10.93 10.80
N ASN A 98 -15.91 11.08 10.67
CA ASN A 98 -16.88 10.00 10.75
C ASN A 98 -17.69 9.91 9.47
N MET A 99 -18.27 8.73 9.23
CA MET A 99 -19.27 8.53 8.20
C MET A 99 -20.66 8.80 8.81
N VAL A 100 -21.39 9.74 8.24
CA VAL A 100 -22.77 10.10 8.63
C VAL A 100 -23.61 10.13 7.36
N ASP A 101 -24.65 9.34 7.29
CA ASP A 101 -25.58 9.27 6.15
C ASP A 101 -24.84 9.15 4.80
N ASP A 102 -23.96 8.15 4.70
CA ASP A 102 -23.12 7.90 3.52
C ASP A 102 -22.28 9.11 3.07
N THR A 103 -21.91 9.96 4.01
CA THR A 103 -21.11 11.17 3.76
C THR A 103 -19.98 11.26 4.78
N LEU A 104 -18.78 11.64 4.32
CA LEU A 104 -17.65 11.91 5.19
C LEU A 104 -17.81 13.27 5.85
N MET A 105 -18.02 13.29 7.17
CA MET A 105 -18.09 14.50 7.97
C MET A 105 -16.79 14.70 8.74
N VAL A 106 -16.15 15.84 8.56
CA VAL A 106 -14.92 16.22 9.28
C VAL A 106 -15.29 16.54 10.75
N ILE A 107 -14.70 15.79 11.68
CA ILE A 107 -14.80 16.09 13.12
C ILE A 107 -13.88 17.25 13.44
N GLN A 108 -12.62 17.14 13.04
CA GLN A 108 -11.64 18.22 13.15
C GLN A 108 -10.46 17.97 12.19
N PRO A 109 -9.87 19.03 11.62
CA PRO A 109 -8.57 18.92 10.97
C PRO A 109 -7.46 18.74 12.02
N VAL A 110 -6.40 18.03 11.64
CA VAL A 110 -5.21 17.90 12.48
C VAL A 110 -4.51 19.25 12.57
N LEU A 111 -4.17 19.67 13.79
CA LEU A 111 -3.52 20.95 14.07
C LEU A 111 -2.22 21.09 13.27
N LYS A 112 -2.05 22.23 12.59
CA LYS A 112 -0.94 22.53 11.67
C LYS A 112 -0.85 21.55 10.47
N GLY A 113 -1.88 20.72 10.27
CA GLY A 113 -1.98 19.76 9.19
C GLY A 113 -2.34 20.40 7.84
N PRO A 114 -2.24 19.64 6.75
CA PRO A 114 -2.50 20.17 5.40
C PRO A 114 -3.96 20.61 5.19
N SER A 115 -4.93 19.95 5.81
CA SER A 115 -6.35 20.33 5.68
C SER A 115 -6.65 21.62 6.42
N GLU A 116 -6.09 21.83 7.62
CA GLU A 116 -6.24 23.07 8.36
C GLU A 116 -5.65 24.27 7.58
N LYS A 117 -4.47 24.09 6.98
CA LYS A 117 -3.79 25.14 6.20
C LYS A 117 -4.59 25.64 5.01
N VAL A 118 -5.44 24.82 4.42
CA VAL A 118 -6.30 25.22 3.29
C VAL A 118 -7.70 25.69 3.76
N GLY A 119 -7.98 25.67 5.07
CA GLY A 119 -9.22 26.20 5.62
C GLY A 119 -10.38 25.20 5.71
N ILE A 120 -10.10 23.90 5.75
CA ILE A 120 -11.11 22.88 6.10
C ILE A 120 -11.41 23.00 7.60
N LEU A 121 -12.70 22.96 7.95
CA LEU A 121 -13.21 23.16 9.29
C LEU A 121 -13.94 21.93 9.82
N ALA A 122 -14.12 21.89 11.13
CA ALA A 122 -15.01 20.93 11.78
C ALA A 122 -16.45 21.12 11.28
N GLY A 123 -17.15 20.01 11.02
CA GLY A 123 -18.48 19.99 10.44
C GLY A 123 -18.55 20.05 8.91
N ASP A 124 -17.44 20.25 8.23
CA ASP A 124 -17.39 20.16 6.76
C ASP A 124 -17.74 18.74 6.30
N ARG A 125 -18.47 18.64 5.18
CA ARG A 125 -18.81 17.37 4.55
C ARG A 125 -18.04 17.25 3.25
N ILE A 126 -17.12 16.29 3.17
CA ILE A 126 -16.36 16.01 1.95
C ILE A 126 -17.23 15.12 1.07
N VAL A 127 -17.61 15.62 -0.11
CA VAL A 127 -18.53 14.94 -1.03
C VAL A 127 -17.84 14.43 -2.29
N THR A 128 -16.70 15.03 -2.69
CA THR A 128 -15.92 14.55 -3.82
C THR A 128 -14.42 14.52 -3.51
N VAL A 129 -13.71 13.59 -4.14
CA VAL A 129 -12.24 13.49 -4.13
C VAL A 129 -11.76 13.36 -5.56
N ASN A 130 -10.93 14.30 -6.04
CA ASN A 130 -10.50 14.40 -7.43
C ASN A 130 -11.68 14.28 -8.42
N ASP A 131 -12.71 15.08 -8.18
CA ASP A 131 -13.95 15.13 -8.96
C ASP A 131 -14.77 13.82 -8.97
N THR A 132 -14.37 12.81 -8.20
CA THR A 132 -15.13 11.57 -8.01
C THR A 132 -16.02 11.71 -6.78
N ALA A 133 -17.32 11.46 -6.92
CA ALA A 133 -18.27 11.45 -5.81
C ALA A 133 -17.91 10.32 -4.81
N ILE A 134 -17.89 10.67 -3.51
CA ILE A 134 -17.69 9.73 -2.41
C ILE A 134 -18.86 9.71 -1.43
N ALA A 135 -19.78 10.68 -1.54
CA ALA A 135 -21.01 10.76 -0.76
C ALA A 135 -22.21 10.29 -1.59
N GLY A 136 -23.16 9.61 -0.95
CA GLY A 136 -24.39 9.12 -1.59
C GLY A 136 -24.18 7.93 -2.54
N VAL A 137 -23.00 7.31 -2.56
CA VAL A 137 -22.63 6.22 -3.48
C VAL A 137 -22.31 4.91 -2.74
N LYS A 138 -22.55 4.87 -1.44
CA LYS A 138 -22.26 3.70 -0.56
C LYS A 138 -20.82 3.20 -0.66
N MET A 139 -19.87 4.13 -0.83
CA MET A 139 -18.46 3.79 -0.92
C MET A 139 -17.94 3.33 0.45
N ALA A 140 -17.22 2.21 0.49
CA ALA A 140 -16.62 1.70 1.72
C ALA A 140 -15.62 2.72 2.32
N LYS A 141 -15.62 2.84 3.66
CA LYS A 141 -14.75 3.77 4.39
C LYS A 141 -13.26 3.58 4.03
N GLU A 142 -12.84 2.34 3.84
CA GLU A 142 -11.47 1.97 3.47
C GLU A 142 -11.09 2.53 2.09
N GLU A 143 -12.01 2.51 1.14
CA GLU A 143 -11.79 3.06 -0.19
C GLU A 143 -11.72 4.60 -0.16
N ILE A 144 -12.56 5.24 0.65
CA ILE A 144 -12.49 6.70 0.89
C ILE A 144 -11.13 7.05 1.51
N MET A 145 -10.72 6.33 2.56
CA MET A 145 -9.41 6.55 3.20
C MET A 145 -8.26 6.38 2.21
N LYS A 146 -8.30 5.37 1.35
CA LYS A 146 -7.28 5.14 0.31
C LYS A 146 -7.15 6.32 -0.64
N ARG A 147 -8.27 6.98 -0.99
CA ARG A 147 -8.29 8.18 -1.86
C ARG A 147 -7.77 9.42 -1.16
N LEU A 148 -8.03 9.58 0.14
CA LEU A 148 -7.57 10.71 0.94
C LEU A 148 -6.09 10.58 1.33
N ARG A 149 -5.60 9.35 1.59
CA ARG A 149 -4.19 9.06 1.81
C ARG A 149 -3.41 9.13 0.50
N GLY A 150 -2.08 9.20 0.60
CA GLY A 150 -1.18 9.15 -0.54
C GLY A 150 0.14 9.80 -0.22
N LYS A 151 1.12 9.59 -1.07
CA LYS A 151 2.50 10.04 -0.88
C LYS A 151 2.58 11.53 -0.54
N LYS A 152 3.36 11.87 0.49
CA LYS A 152 3.70 13.26 0.86
C LYS A 152 4.07 14.08 -0.37
N GLY A 153 3.56 15.32 -0.45
CA GLY A 153 3.79 16.24 -1.55
C GLY A 153 2.83 16.07 -2.73
N THR A 154 2.06 14.99 -2.81
CA THR A 154 1.00 14.87 -3.83
C THR A 154 -0.21 15.70 -3.48
N LYS A 155 -0.93 16.17 -4.50
CA LYS A 155 -2.12 17.01 -4.33
C LYS A 155 -3.39 16.19 -4.48
N VAL A 156 -4.42 16.58 -3.76
CA VAL A 156 -5.78 16.05 -3.89
C VAL A 156 -6.77 17.20 -3.87
N LYS A 157 -7.73 17.18 -4.79
CA LYS A 157 -8.83 18.14 -4.85
C LYS A 157 -10.01 17.58 -4.07
N LEU A 158 -10.53 18.35 -3.15
CA LEU A 158 -11.69 18.00 -2.31
C LEU A 158 -12.85 18.92 -2.62
N GLY A 159 -14.02 18.36 -2.90
CA GLY A 159 -15.28 19.11 -2.91
C GLY A 159 -15.94 18.97 -1.55
N VAL A 160 -16.33 20.09 -0.98
CA VAL A 160 -16.81 20.17 0.40
C VAL A 160 -18.11 20.96 0.44
N ILE A 161 -19.08 20.44 1.20
CA ILE A 161 -20.31 21.17 1.56
C ILE A 161 -20.15 21.66 3.00
N ARG A 162 -20.32 22.96 3.22
CA ARG A 162 -20.24 23.61 4.53
C ARG A 162 -21.59 24.18 4.91
N ARG A 163 -22.00 23.93 6.15
CA ARG A 163 -23.26 24.49 6.67
C ARG A 163 -23.26 26.02 6.61
N GLY A 164 -24.31 26.60 6.04
CA GLY A 164 -24.44 28.05 5.89
C GLY A 164 -23.75 28.63 4.64
N ILE A 165 -23.23 27.78 3.75
CA ILE A 165 -22.71 28.17 2.43
C ILE A 165 -23.44 27.31 1.41
N ASP A 166 -24.18 27.95 0.49
CA ASP A 166 -25.03 27.25 -0.49
C ASP A 166 -24.19 26.61 -1.63
N GLU A 167 -23.05 27.20 -1.95
CA GLU A 167 -22.16 26.69 -3.01
C GLU A 167 -21.13 25.69 -2.48
N PRO A 168 -20.89 24.58 -3.21
CA PRO A 168 -19.82 23.66 -2.88
C PRO A 168 -18.44 24.34 -2.92
N LEU A 169 -17.68 24.18 -1.86
CA LEU A 169 -16.31 24.67 -1.76
C LEU A 169 -15.33 23.67 -2.38
N SER A 170 -14.28 24.17 -3.01
CA SER A 170 -13.20 23.35 -3.57
C SER A 170 -11.89 23.67 -2.89
N PHE A 171 -11.24 22.63 -2.32
CA PHE A 171 -9.96 22.75 -1.66
C PHE A 171 -8.91 21.89 -2.36
N LEU A 172 -7.75 22.46 -2.68
CA LEU A 172 -6.61 21.71 -3.17
C LEU A 172 -5.62 21.48 -2.02
N VAL A 173 -5.62 20.25 -1.48
CA VAL A 173 -4.81 19.85 -0.33
C VAL A 173 -3.53 19.19 -0.82
N THR A 174 -2.38 19.65 -0.35
CA THR A 174 -1.10 18.96 -0.55
C THR A 174 -0.89 18.00 0.61
N ARG A 175 -0.86 16.69 0.35
CA ARG A 175 -0.68 15.65 1.38
C ARG A 175 0.65 15.82 2.07
N ASP A 176 0.65 15.57 3.37
CA ASP A 176 1.85 15.63 4.20
C ASP A 176 1.86 14.47 5.20
N ARG A 177 2.98 14.34 5.91
CA ARG A 177 3.10 13.40 7.03
C ARG A 177 2.30 13.94 8.22
N ILE A 178 1.36 13.15 8.68
CA ILE A 178 0.45 13.46 9.78
C ILE A 178 0.93 12.71 11.02
N PRO A 179 1.34 13.38 12.08
CA PRO A 179 1.66 12.70 13.34
C PRO A 179 0.40 12.11 13.96
N VAL A 180 0.50 10.89 14.46
CA VAL A 180 -0.52 10.28 15.33
C VAL A 180 -0.12 10.63 16.75
N THR A 181 -0.72 11.67 17.30
CA THR A 181 -0.53 12.01 18.73
C THR A 181 -1.30 10.98 19.55
N THR A 182 -0.59 10.19 20.34
CA THR A 182 -1.17 9.18 21.25
C THR A 182 -1.63 9.78 22.58
N VAL A 183 -1.28 11.02 22.84
CA VAL A 183 -1.66 11.76 24.07
C VAL A 183 -1.89 13.22 23.67
N ASP A 184 -3.13 13.68 23.80
CA ASP A 184 -3.41 15.11 23.91
C ASP A 184 -3.08 15.49 25.37
N ALA A 185 -1.92 16.12 25.57
CA ALA A 185 -1.52 16.67 26.86
C ALA A 185 -2.03 18.11 26.97
#